data_723992950f4a91de827fe6b7611436a7
#
_entry.id   723992950f4a91de827fe6b7611436a7
#
_cell.length_a   1.000
_cell.length_b   1.000
_cell.length_c   1.000
_cell.angle_alpha   90.00
_cell.angle_beta   90.00
_cell.angle_gamma   90.00
#
_symmetry.space_group_name_H-M   'P 1'
#
loop_
_entity.id
_entity.type
_entity.pdbx_description
1 polymer ?
#
loop_
_entity_poly.entity_id
_entity_poly.type
_entity_poly.pdbx_seq_one_letter_code
_entity_poly.pdbx_strand_id
1 'polypeptide(L)'
;GAVPAKPRTVVLSLSRLKEITDIDAENLTISVQAGVITLTAIQAAADKGLLFTVDPASKAASSIGGNISENAGGPFAFEYGTTLDNLLSYRMVLPTGELIEVRRVDHPRHKIMPDETAVFEVLDESGAVLETLRLKGNEIRGTGLGKDVTNKFLGGLPGVQKEGVDGIVADATFTVYSSLPHSRVLCLEFFGNSMRNAMYVIRDIVVLRDEIRTQGDLVKLSALEEFGIKYVQAIGYSKKSHKFDGIPISVLIVQLDSADEDALFTAVCRIVDICSAYDNVDSFVASDAAEAEVFWHDRHQLSAIAKRTSGFKLNEDIVIPLGVIPE
;
A
#
# COMPACT_ATOMS: atom_id res chain seq x y z
N GLY A 1 -0.30 -7.23 -16.83
CA GLY A 1 -1.53 -7.19 -17.61
C GLY A 1 -1.94 -8.56 -18.11
N ALA A 2 -3.22 -8.71 -18.47
CA ALA A 2 -3.76 -9.95 -18.98
C ALA A 2 -3.10 -10.33 -20.33
N VAL A 3 -2.73 -11.61 -20.46
CA VAL A 3 -2.19 -12.14 -21.71
C VAL A 3 -3.36 -12.73 -22.52
N PRO A 4 -3.51 -12.35 -23.80
CA PRO A 4 -4.60 -12.89 -24.62
C PRO A 4 -4.44 -14.39 -24.82
N ALA A 5 -5.44 -15.13 -24.37
CA ALA A 5 -5.47 -16.60 -24.44
C ALA A 5 -6.15 -17.13 -25.70
N LYS A 6 -6.79 -16.28 -26.50
CA LYS A 6 -7.57 -16.67 -27.68
C LYS A 6 -7.02 -16.05 -28.95
N PRO A 7 -7.12 -16.75 -30.11
CA PRO A 7 -6.84 -16.15 -31.41
C PRO A 7 -7.74 -14.93 -31.69
N ARG A 8 -7.23 -13.97 -32.45
CA ARG A 8 -7.93 -12.72 -32.80
C ARG A 8 -8.20 -11.77 -31.63
N THR A 9 -7.37 -11.83 -30.61
CA THR A 9 -7.42 -10.86 -29.50
C THR A 9 -6.60 -9.63 -29.86
N VAL A 10 -7.12 -8.44 -29.57
CA VAL A 10 -6.40 -7.17 -29.73
C VAL A 10 -5.78 -6.80 -28.39
N VAL A 11 -4.50 -6.46 -28.41
CA VAL A 11 -3.81 -5.90 -27.25
C VAL A 11 -3.72 -4.38 -27.42
N LEU A 12 -4.38 -3.63 -26.54
CA LEU A 12 -4.27 -2.19 -26.48
C LEU A 12 -3.13 -1.78 -25.53
N SER A 13 -2.09 -1.16 -26.07
CA SER A 13 -1.00 -0.64 -25.25
C SER A 13 -1.26 0.81 -24.83
N LEU A 14 -1.23 1.07 -23.54
CA LEU A 14 -1.36 2.41 -22.96
C LEU A 14 0.01 3.09 -22.72
N SER A 15 1.11 2.49 -23.16
CA SER A 15 2.48 2.99 -22.93
C SER A 15 2.77 4.38 -23.52
N ARG A 16 1.91 4.89 -24.40
CA ARG A 16 1.98 6.25 -24.96
C ARG A 16 1.31 7.29 -24.06
N LEU A 17 0.43 6.89 -23.16
CA LEU A 17 -0.21 7.73 -22.13
C LEU A 17 0.71 7.80 -20.91
N LYS A 18 1.81 8.53 -20.99
CA LYS A 18 2.92 8.50 -20.04
C LYS A 18 3.28 9.87 -19.44
N GLU A 19 2.39 10.83 -19.53
CA GLU A 19 2.62 12.18 -19.02
C GLU A 19 2.13 12.32 -17.60
N ILE A 20 2.95 12.96 -16.76
CA ILE A 20 2.53 13.56 -15.49
C ILE A 20 2.07 14.96 -15.87
N THR A 21 0.77 15.20 -15.82
CA THR A 21 0.17 16.43 -16.34
C THR A 21 0.20 17.56 -15.36
N ASP A 22 0.20 17.25 -14.06
CA ASP A 22 0.28 18.27 -12.99
C ASP A 22 0.78 17.67 -11.67
N ILE A 23 1.47 18.47 -10.86
CA ILE A 23 1.80 18.20 -9.46
C ILE A 23 1.59 19.50 -8.68
N ASP A 24 0.50 19.54 -7.93
CA ASP A 24 0.13 20.68 -7.11
C ASP A 24 0.46 20.43 -5.64
N ALA A 25 1.54 21.09 -5.17
CA ALA A 25 2.01 20.94 -3.80
C ALA A 25 1.14 21.69 -2.78
N GLU A 26 0.38 22.72 -3.20
CA GLU A 26 -0.56 23.45 -2.31
C GLU A 26 -1.80 22.60 -2.06
N ASN A 27 -2.36 22.03 -3.13
CA ASN A 27 -3.56 21.20 -3.05
C ASN A 27 -3.25 19.72 -2.79
N LEU A 28 -1.97 19.34 -2.67
CA LEU A 28 -1.51 17.99 -2.42
C LEU A 28 -2.11 16.99 -3.42
N THR A 29 -1.93 17.28 -4.71
CA THR A 29 -2.44 16.40 -5.78
C THR A 29 -1.38 16.13 -6.83
N ILE A 30 -1.54 14.98 -7.50
CA ILE A 30 -0.79 14.61 -8.70
C ILE A 30 -1.75 14.09 -9.75
N SER A 31 -1.66 14.62 -10.97
CA SER A 31 -2.46 14.21 -12.13
C SER A 31 -1.56 13.51 -13.14
N VAL A 32 -1.93 12.31 -13.53
CA VAL A 32 -1.08 11.41 -14.32
C VAL A 32 -1.90 10.62 -15.34
N GLN A 33 -1.32 10.35 -16.49
CA GLN A 33 -1.90 9.43 -17.49
C GLN A 33 -1.71 7.97 -17.09
N ALA A 34 -2.60 7.10 -17.54
CA ALA A 34 -2.71 5.70 -17.11
C ALA A 34 -1.46 4.84 -17.41
N GLY A 35 -0.66 5.18 -18.42
CA GLY A 35 0.56 4.46 -18.77
C GLY A 35 1.82 4.93 -18.04
N VAL A 36 1.72 5.95 -17.16
CA VAL A 36 2.84 6.36 -16.29
C VAL A 36 3.24 5.20 -15.39
N ILE A 37 4.53 4.90 -15.35
CA ILE A 37 5.07 3.87 -14.43
C ILE A 37 4.98 4.39 -13.00
N THR A 38 4.52 3.56 -12.09
CA THR A 38 4.28 3.93 -10.70
C THR A 38 5.50 4.55 -10.03
N LEU A 39 6.68 3.97 -10.23
CA LEU A 39 7.94 4.51 -9.69
C LEU A 39 8.23 5.92 -10.21
N THR A 40 7.88 6.22 -11.47
CA THR A 40 8.04 7.56 -12.03
C THR A 40 7.15 8.58 -11.32
N ALA A 41 5.90 8.22 -11.01
CA ALA A 41 5.00 9.08 -10.24
C ALA A 41 5.51 9.30 -8.81
N ILE A 42 6.01 8.25 -8.16
CA ILE A 42 6.62 8.32 -6.81
C ILE A 42 7.80 9.29 -6.81
N GLN A 43 8.72 9.15 -7.77
CA GLN A 43 9.91 10.01 -7.86
C GLN A 43 9.55 11.47 -8.15
N ALA A 44 8.62 11.71 -9.09
CA ALA A 44 8.17 13.05 -9.42
C ALA A 44 7.47 13.77 -8.25
N ALA A 45 6.69 13.04 -7.44
CA ALA A 45 6.12 13.56 -6.20
C ALA A 45 7.23 13.87 -5.17
N ALA A 46 8.18 12.96 -4.98
CA ALA A 46 9.29 13.12 -4.04
C ALA A 46 10.17 14.33 -4.37
N ASP A 47 10.41 14.63 -5.65
CA ASP A 47 11.16 15.80 -6.13
C ASP A 47 10.47 17.13 -5.74
N LYS A 48 9.19 17.09 -5.38
CA LYS A 48 8.40 18.21 -4.86
C LYS A 48 8.18 18.18 -3.35
N GLY A 49 8.87 17.27 -2.62
CA GLY A 49 8.68 17.09 -1.18
C GLY A 49 7.35 16.42 -0.82
N LEU A 50 6.79 15.63 -1.74
CA LEU A 50 5.52 14.95 -1.58
C LEU A 50 5.70 13.44 -1.56
N LEU A 51 4.80 12.76 -0.85
CA LEU A 51 4.72 11.30 -0.77
C LEU A 51 3.54 10.79 -1.61
N PHE A 52 3.82 10.00 -2.65
CA PHE A 52 2.83 9.21 -3.37
C PHE A 52 2.76 7.82 -2.76
N THR A 53 1.63 7.45 -2.18
CA THR A 53 1.50 6.32 -1.25
C THR A 53 1.15 4.99 -1.89
N VAL A 54 0.81 4.96 -3.18
CA VAL A 54 0.56 3.71 -3.91
C VAL A 54 1.89 3.15 -4.39
N ASP A 55 2.46 2.20 -3.62
CA ASP A 55 3.83 1.72 -3.82
C ASP A 55 3.94 0.18 -3.88
N PRO A 56 3.22 -0.50 -4.80
CA PRO A 56 3.29 -1.95 -4.91
C PRO A 56 4.73 -2.43 -5.16
N ALA A 57 5.04 -3.67 -4.76
CA ALA A 57 6.35 -4.28 -5.01
C ALA A 57 6.73 -4.27 -6.51
N SER A 58 5.74 -4.21 -7.39
CA SER A 58 5.88 -4.09 -8.85
C SER A 58 6.05 -2.66 -9.36
N LYS A 59 6.21 -1.66 -8.49
CA LYS A 59 6.22 -0.22 -8.85
C LYS A 59 7.15 0.17 -10.00
N ALA A 60 8.25 -0.56 -10.20
CA ALA A 60 9.16 -0.34 -11.33
C ALA A 60 8.61 -0.81 -12.69
N ALA A 61 7.52 -1.58 -12.70
CA ALA A 61 6.92 -2.15 -13.91
C ALA A 61 5.41 -1.91 -14.00
N SER A 62 4.72 -1.68 -12.89
CA SER A 62 3.28 -1.38 -12.88
C SER A 62 3.02 0.04 -13.39
N SER A 63 1.83 0.25 -13.96
CA SER A 63 1.37 1.55 -14.42
C SER A 63 0.20 2.05 -13.57
N ILE A 64 -0.05 3.35 -13.61
CA ILE A 64 -1.13 3.99 -12.86
C ILE A 64 -2.50 3.39 -13.19
N GLY A 65 -2.82 3.19 -14.49
CA GLY A 65 -4.07 2.53 -14.89
C GLY A 65 -4.17 1.10 -14.38
N GLY A 66 -3.05 0.36 -14.34
CA GLY A 66 -2.98 -0.96 -13.73
C GLY A 66 -3.23 -0.93 -12.22
N ASN A 67 -2.63 0.03 -11.51
CA ASN A 67 -2.87 0.20 -10.08
C ASN A 67 -4.35 0.46 -9.77
N ILE A 68 -5.04 1.24 -10.59
CA ILE A 68 -6.49 1.48 -10.44
C ILE A 68 -7.27 0.18 -10.70
N SER A 69 -6.98 -0.48 -11.82
CA SER A 69 -7.72 -1.69 -12.24
C SER A 69 -7.59 -2.85 -11.23
N GLU A 70 -6.45 -2.93 -10.54
CA GLU A 70 -6.19 -3.96 -9.51
C GLU A 70 -6.44 -3.45 -8.07
N ASN A 71 -6.71 -2.16 -7.90
CA ASN A 71 -6.74 -1.49 -6.59
C ASN A 71 -5.45 -1.74 -5.81
N ALA A 72 -4.32 -1.49 -6.45
CA ALA A 72 -3.00 -1.78 -5.88
C ALA A 72 -2.78 -1.06 -4.55
N GLY A 73 -2.11 -1.76 -3.63
CA GLY A 73 -1.56 -1.20 -2.41
C GLY A 73 -0.04 -1.40 -2.38
N GLY A 74 0.53 -1.35 -1.20
CA GLY A 74 1.94 -1.56 -0.91
C GLY A 74 2.17 -1.43 0.59
N PRO A 75 3.42 -1.35 1.07
CA PRO A 75 3.70 -1.14 2.48
C PRO A 75 2.97 0.06 3.09
N PHE A 76 2.93 1.18 2.36
CA PHE A 76 2.24 2.40 2.80
C PHE A 76 0.72 2.27 2.86
N ALA A 77 0.12 1.25 2.24
CA ALA A 77 -1.31 1.02 2.37
C ALA A 77 -1.74 0.71 3.82
N PHE A 78 -0.81 0.32 4.67
CA PHE A 78 -1.04 0.14 6.10
C PHE A 78 -1.57 1.42 6.76
N GLU A 79 -0.98 2.57 6.43
CA GLU A 79 -1.40 3.88 6.93
C GLU A 79 -2.39 4.56 5.97
N TYR A 80 -2.05 4.66 4.69
CA TYR A 80 -2.70 5.54 3.73
C TYR A 80 -3.77 4.84 2.86
N GLY A 81 -3.94 3.51 3.00
CA GLY A 81 -4.88 2.74 2.21
C GLY A 81 -4.37 2.37 0.82
N THR A 82 -5.26 1.81 0.03
CA THR A 82 -4.99 1.34 -1.34
C THR A 82 -5.18 2.45 -2.38
N THR A 83 -5.08 2.12 -3.65
CA THR A 83 -5.35 3.05 -4.76
C THR A 83 -6.72 3.71 -4.63
N LEU A 84 -7.78 2.97 -4.30
CA LEU A 84 -9.14 3.49 -4.08
C LEU A 84 -9.17 4.63 -3.06
N ASP A 85 -8.43 4.47 -1.96
CA ASP A 85 -8.41 5.43 -0.86
C ASP A 85 -7.77 6.77 -1.26
N ASN A 86 -6.87 6.74 -2.24
CA ASN A 86 -6.07 7.89 -2.67
C ASN A 86 -6.54 8.52 -3.98
N LEU A 87 -7.55 7.97 -4.65
CA LEU A 87 -8.13 8.52 -5.88
C LEU A 87 -9.02 9.72 -5.58
N LEU A 88 -8.75 10.85 -6.28
CA LEU A 88 -9.62 12.03 -6.33
C LEU A 88 -10.53 12.00 -7.55
N SER A 89 -9.98 11.68 -8.72
CA SER A 89 -10.75 11.46 -9.94
C SER A 89 -9.98 10.61 -10.93
N TYR A 90 -10.68 10.05 -11.89
CA TYR A 90 -10.10 9.40 -13.06
C TYR A 90 -11.08 9.40 -14.22
N ARG A 91 -10.54 9.38 -15.44
CA ARG A 91 -11.33 9.24 -16.65
C ARG A 91 -11.12 7.86 -17.24
N MET A 92 -12.19 7.27 -17.75
CA MET A 92 -12.14 5.98 -18.42
C MET A 92 -13.08 5.92 -19.61
N VAL A 93 -12.70 5.11 -20.59
CA VAL A 93 -13.52 4.80 -21.77
C VAL A 93 -14.24 3.48 -21.51
N LEU A 94 -15.56 3.49 -21.54
CA LEU A 94 -16.41 2.33 -21.41
C LEU A 94 -16.35 1.42 -22.64
N PRO A 95 -16.79 0.15 -22.56
CA PRO A 95 -16.87 -0.74 -23.72
C PRO A 95 -17.79 -0.20 -24.85
N THR A 96 -18.69 0.70 -24.55
CA THR A 96 -19.55 1.41 -25.51
C THR A 96 -18.81 2.48 -26.31
N GLY A 97 -17.61 2.88 -25.87
CA GLY A 97 -16.82 3.97 -26.43
C GLY A 97 -17.08 5.34 -25.79
N GLU A 98 -17.99 5.41 -24.83
CA GLU A 98 -18.29 6.62 -24.07
C GLU A 98 -17.16 6.91 -23.07
N LEU A 99 -16.78 8.19 -22.96
CA LEU A 99 -15.86 8.66 -21.93
C LEU A 99 -16.66 9.08 -20.71
N ILE A 100 -16.27 8.58 -19.53
CA ILE A 100 -16.80 9.03 -18.25
C ILE A 100 -15.67 9.56 -17.35
N GLU A 101 -16.01 10.46 -16.44
CA GLU A 101 -15.19 10.84 -15.29
C GLU A 101 -15.81 10.28 -14.03
N VAL A 102 -15.00 9.69 -13.17
CA VAL A 102 -15.39 9.31 -11.81
C VAL A 102 -14.65 10.22 -10.84
N ARG A 103 -15.39 10.87 -9.94
CA ARG A 103 -14.85 11.87 -9.01
C ARG A 103 -15.24 11.55 -7.58
N ARG A 104 -14.26 11.56 -6.68
CA ARG A 104 -14.49 11.48 -5.23
C ARG A 104 -15.02 12.81 -4.72
N VAL A 105 -16.14 12.78 -4.02
CA VAL A 105 -16.70 13.95 -3.32
C VAL A 105 -16.11 14.03 -1.92
N ASP A 106 -15.64 15.21 -1.52
CA ASP A 106 -15.15 15.52 -0.16
C ASP A 106 -14.12 14.52 0.38
N HIS A 107 -13.00 14.36 -0.35
CA HIS A 107 -11.94 13.45 0.07
C HIS A 107 -11.24 13.96 1.35
N PRO A 108 -11.27 13.16 2.46
CA PRO A 108 -10.76 13.63 3.75
C PRO A 108 -9.23 13.56 3.89
N ARG A 109 -8.51 13.15 2.85
CA ARG A 109 -7.05 12.95 2.80
C ARG A 109 -6.53 11.91 3.81
N HIS A 110 -7.34 10.90 4.03
CA HIS A 110 -6.95 9.66 4.70
C HIS A 110 -7.72 8.50 4.09
N LYS A 111 -7.32 7.28 4.42
CA LYS A 111 -8.02 6.08 3.93
C LYS A 111 -9.43 6.02 4.47
N ILE A 112 -10.33 5.41 3.70
CA ILE A 112 -11.73 5.24 4.09
C ILE A 112 -11.80 4.40 5.38
N MET A 113 -12.30 4.98 6.46
CA MET A 113 -12.45 4.31 7.75
C MET A 113 -13.76 3.51 7.81
N PRO A 114 -13.88 2.47 8.67
CA PRO A 114 -15.09 1.62 8.72
C PRO A 114 -16.39 2.34 9.03
N ASP A 115 -16.34 3.46 9.73
CA ASP A 115 -17.48 4.30 10.13
C ASP A 115 -17.79 5.42 9.13
N GLU A 116 -17.00 5.56 8.08
CA GLU A 116 -17.15 6.57 7.05
C GLU A 116 -17.95 6.06 5.83
N THR A 117 -18.42 7.00 5.02
CA THR A 117 -19.01 6.74 3.71
C THR A 117 -18.26 7.53 2.65
N ALA A 118 -17.64 6.83 1.71
CA ALA A 118 -17.05 7.44 0.54
C ALA A 118 -18.11 7.71 -0.52
N VAL A 119 -18.12 8.92 -1.07
CA VAL A 119 -19.07 9.31 -2.12
C VAL A 119 -18.33 9.55 -3.42
N PHE A 120 -18.80 8.94 -4.49
CA PHE A 120 -18.28 9.12 -5.85
C PHE A 120 -19.40 9.57 -6.78
N GLU A 121 -19.10 10.46 -7.69
CA GLU A 121 -19.95 10.86 -8.80
C GLU A 121 -19.39 10.30 -10.09
N VAL A 122 -20.26 9.73 -10.91
CA VAL A 122 -19.96 9.35 -12.30
C VAL A 122 -20.54 10.43 -13.20
N LEU A 123 -19.69 11.04 -14.02
CA LEU A 123 -20.07 12.16 -14.89
C LEU A 123 -19.87 11.76 -16.36
N ASP A 124 -20.69 12.33 -17.25
CA ASP A 124 -20.48 12.24 -18.70
C ASP A 124 -19.46 13.28 -19.19
N GLU A 125 -19.18 13.28 -20.49
CA GLU A 125 -18.25 14.23 -21.13
C GLU A 125 -18.67 15.71 -20.97
N SER A 126 -19.95 15.99 -20.74
CA SER A 126 -20.45 17.34 -20.50
C SER A 126 -20.27 17.80 -19.04
N GLY A 127 -19.87 16.88 -18.15
CA GLY A 127 -19.79 17.11 -16.73
C GLY A 127 -21.11 16.94 -16.00
N ALA A 128 -22.14 16.39 -16.64
CA ALA A 128 -23.41 16.07 -16.00
C ALA A 128 -23.26 14.80 -15.16
N VAL A 129 -23.78 14.82 -13.93
CA VAL A 129 -23.76 13.66 -13.04
C VAL A 129 -24.76 12.61 -13.53
N LEU A 130 -24.25 11.47 -13.93
CA LEU A 130 -25.04 10.31 -14.34
C LEU A 130 -25.50 9.49 -13.12
N GLU A 131 -24.61 9.33 -12.14
CA GLU A 131 -24.85 8.51 -10.96
C GLU A 131 -24.03 9.01 -9.76
N THR A 132 -24.58 8.83 -8.56
CA THR A 132 -23.88 9.05 -7.29
C THR A 132 -23.80 7.75 -6.51
N LEU A 133 -22.57 7.27 -6.30
CA LEU A 133 -22.28 6.03 -5.59
C LEU A 133 -21.84 6.33 -4.15
N ARG A 134 -22.39 5.59 -3.18
CA ARG A 134 -22.07 5.72 -1.76
C ARG A 134 -21.54 4.40 -1.24
N LEU A 135 -20.25 4.40 -0.88
CA LEU A 135 -19.52 3.21 -0.41
C LEU A 135 -19.30 3.34 1.09
N LYS A 136 -19.95 2.50 1.88
CA LYS A 136 -19.71 2.46 3.33
C LYS A 136 -18.38 1.78 3.62
N GLY A 137 -17.59 2.35 4.54
CA GLY A 137 -16.27 1.84 4.88
C GLY A 137 -16.28 0.40 5.38
N ASN A 138 -17.28 0.03 6.17
CA ASN A 138 -17.44 -1.35 6.65
C ASN A 138 -17.88 -2.36 5.57
N GLU A 139 -18.38 -1.89 4.43
CA GLU A 139 -18.67 -2.72 3.25
C GLU A 139 -17.45 -2.85 2.35
N ILE A 140 -16.53 -1.84 2.37
CA ILE A 140 -15.27 -1.89 1.64
C ILE A 140 -14.28 -2.81 2.36
N ARG A 141 -14.16 -2.65 3.69
CA ARG A 141 -13.29 -3.44 4.56
C ARG A 141 -14.11 -4.11 5.64
N GLY A 142 -14.03 -5.43 5.73
CA GLY A 142 -14.67 -6.18 6.82
C GLY A 142 -14.07 -5.77 8.18
N THR A 143 -14.86 -5.97 9.24
CA THR A 143 -14.43 -5.63 10.60
C THR A 143 -13.12 -6.34 10.98
N GLY A 144 -12.16 -5.58 11.51
CA GLY A 144 -10.85 -6.07 11.90
C GLY A 144 -9.86 -6.28 10.75
N LEU A 145 -10.26 -6.02 9.50
CA LEU A 145 -9.38 -6.07 8.34
C LEU A 145 -8.74 -4.70 8.10
N GLY A 146 -7.42 -4.68 7.91
CA GLY A 146 -6.66 -3.43 7.88
C GLY A 146 -6.70 -2.70 6.55
N LYS A 147 -5.93 -3.19 5.58
CA LYS A 147 -5.66 -2.50 4.33
C LYS A 147 -6.41 -3.04 3.10
N ASP A 148 -7.00 -4.22 3.19
CA ASP A 148 -7.59 -4.88 2.03
C ASP A 148 -9.05 -4.47 1.79
N VAL A 149 -9.47 -4.55 0.52
CA VAL A 149 -10.84 -4.32 0.09
C VAL A 149 -11.54 -5.67 -0.02
N THR A 150 -12.50 -5.90 0.86
CA THR A 150 -13.23 -7.17 0.92
C THR A 150 -14.42 -7.21 -0.05
N ASN A 151 -15.02 -6.06 -0.35
CA ASN A 151 -16.10 -5.94 -1.32
C ASN A 151 -15.57 -5.60 -2.71
N LYS A 152 -15.32 -6.59 -3.54
CA LYS A 152 -14.81 -6.43 -4.92
C LYS A 152 -15.78 -5.66 -5.84
N PHE A 153 -17.08 -5.67 -5.54
CA PHE A 153 -18.07 -4.95 -6.32
C PHE A 153 -17.99 -3.43 -6.10
N LEU A 154 -17.62 -2.96 -4.90
CA LEU A 154 -17.47 -1.55 -4.56
C LEU A 154 -18.70 -0.71 -4.92
N GLY A 155 -19.91 -1.21 -4.63
CA GLY A 155 -21.16 -0.51 -4.93
C GLY A 155 -21.41 -0.22 -6.41
N GLY A 156 -20.71 -0.93 -7.32
CA GLY A 156 -20.77 -0.67 -8.75
C GLY A 156 -19.76 0.36 -9.27
N LEU A 157 -18.81 0.83 -8.42
CA LEU A 157 -17.80 1.81 -8.84
C LEU A 157 -17.04 1.31 -10.07
N PRO A 158 -17.08 2.03 -11.21
CA PRO A 158 -16.39 1.61 -12.44
C PRO A 158 -14.87 1.63 -12.28
N GLY A 159 -14.17 0.79 -13.06
CA GLY A 159 -12.71 0.82 -13.23
C GLY A 159 -11.89 0.28 -12.08
N VAL A 160 -12.21 0.65 -10.85
CA VAL A 160 -11.42 0.28 -9.66
C VAL A 160 -11.65 -1.18 -9.29
N GLN A 161 -10.56 -1.96 -9.19
CA GLN A 161 -10.60 -3.40 -8.82
C GLN A 161 -11.43 -4.28 -9.78
N LYS A 162 -11.56 -3.86 -11.02
CA LYS A 162 -12.30 -4.57 -12.08
C LYS A 162 -11.39 -5.28 -13.07
N GLU A 163 -10.07 -5.27 -12.85
CA GLU A 163 -9.07 -5.92 -13.71
C GLU A 163 -9.14 -5.46 -15.19
N GLY A 164 -9.70 -4.26 -15.43
CA GLY A 164 -9.87 -3.68 -16.75
C GLY A 164 -10.97 -4.31 -17.59
N VAL A 165 -11.90 -5.08 -16.98
CA VAL A 165 -12.98 -5.76 -17.74
C VAL A 165 -14.16 -4.85 -18.08
N ASP A 166 -14.31 -3.71 -17.41
CA ASP A 166 -15.42 -2.77 -17.56
C ASP A 166 -15.05 -1.48 -18.30
N GLY A 167 -13.78 -1.32 -18.67
CA GLY A 167 -13.33 -0.17 -19.44
C GLY A 167 -11.82 0.06 -19.39
N ILE A 168 -11.38 1.16 -19.96
CA ILE A 168 -9.98 1.53 -20.11
C ILE A 168 -9.75 2.87 -19.42
N VAL A 169 -8.98 2.88 -18.33
CA VAL A 169 -8.58 4.11 -17.63
C VAL A 169 -7.61 4.89 -18.51
N ALA A 170 -7.86 6.18 -18.71
CA ALA A 170 -7.03 7.09 -19.50
C ALA A 170 -6.06 7.90 -18.64
N ASP A 171 -6.56 8.49 -17.58
CA ASP A 171 -5.79 9.30 -16.62
C ASP A 171 -6.46 9.31 -15.25
N ALA A 172 -5.73 9.83 -14.25
CA ALA A 172 -6.23 9.95 -12.89
C ALA A 172 -5.54 11.08 -12.13
N THR A 173 -6.25 11.62 -11.14
CA THR A 173 -5.73 12.51 -10.12
C THR A 173 -5.78 11.83 -8.76
N PHE A 174 -4.66 11.87 -8.05
CA PHE A 174 -4.50 11.30 -6.71
C PHE A 174 -4.27 12.40 -5.68
N THR A 175 -4.71 12.15 -4.46
CA THR A 175 -4.12 12.84 -3.32
C THR A 175 -2.69 12.35 -3.10
N VAL A 176 -1.81 13.28 -2.72
CA VAL A 176 -0.47 13.00 -2.19
C VAL A 176 -0.37 13.63 -0.80
N TYR A 177 0.69 13.31 -0.09
CA TYR A 177 0.90 13.80 1.26
C TYR A 177 2.22 14.55 1.33
N SER A 178 2.35 15.50 2.25
CA SER A 178 3.65 16.13 2.52
C SER A 178 4.61 15.09 3.05
N SER A 179 5.82 15.05 2.52
CA SER A 179 6.89 14.22 3.09
C SER A 179 7.22 14.71 4.50
N LEU A 180 7.27 13.79 5.45
CA LEU A 180 7.62 14.10 6.83
C LEU A 180 9.16 14.09 6.98
N PRO A 181 9.75 15.07 7.71
CA PRO A 181 11.19 15.27 7.74
C PRO A 181 11.95 14.19 8.54
N HIS A 182 11.29 13.56 9.49
CA HIS A 182 11.90 12.54 10.34
C HIS A 182 11.30 11.18 10.05
N SER A 183 12.17 10.19 9.80
CA SER A 183 11.79 8.80 9.55
C SER A 183 12.66 7.87 10.40
N ARG A 184 12.06 6.78 10.88
CA ARG A 184 12.78 5.65 11.51
C ARG A 184 12.24 4.35 10.97
N VAL A 185 13.15 3.45 10.60
CA VAL A 185 12.83 2.11 10.16
C VAL A 185 13.38 1.11 11.17
N LEU A 186 12.52 0.21 11.63
CA LEU A 186 12.88 -0.87 12.53
C LEU A 186 12.85 -2.21 11.78
N CYS A 187 13.79 -3.07 12.14
CA CYS A 187 13.81 -4.48 11.74
C CYS A 187 13.71 -5.33 13.00
N LEU A 188 12.67 -6.16 13.07
CA LEU A 188 12.40 -7.04 14.21
C LEU A 188 12.58 -8.48 13.76
N GLU A 189 13.55 -9.18 14.31
CA GLU A 189 13.87 -10.58 13.99
C GLU A 189 13.33 -11.52 15.06
N PHE A 190 12.50 -12.48 14.68
CA PHE A 190 11.92 -13.48 15.58
C PHE A 190 12.56 -14.85 15.37
N PHE A 191 12.83 -15.52 16.48
CA PHE A 191 13.53 -16.81 16.49
C PHE A 191 12.69 -17.89 17.17
N GLY A 192 13.08 -19.18 17.00
CA GLY A 192 12.41 -20.32 17.60
C GLY A 192 11.54 -21.11 16.62
N ASN A 193 10.44 -21.72 17.12
CA ASN A 193 9.64 -22.68 16.38
C ASN A 193 8.21 -22.23 16.08
N SER A 194 7.83 -21.04 16.56
CA SER A 194 6.46 -20.53 16.45
C SER A 194 6.46 -19.06 16.10
N MET A 195 5.69 -18.68 15.09
CA MET A 195 5.48 -17.29 14.68
C MET A 195 4.51 -16.55 15.62
N ARG A 196 3.95 -17.22 16.63
CA ARG A 196 2.88 -16.67 17.49
C ARG A 196 3.28 -15.32 18.11
N ASN A 197 4.50 -15.18 18.62
CA ASN A 197 4.97 -13.93 19.23
C ASN A 197 5.10 -12.82 18.17
N ALA A 198 5.56 -13.11 16.96
CA ALA A 198 5.55 -12.13 15.87
C ALA A 198 4.13 -11.63 15.57
N MET A 199 3.15 -12.53 15.56
CA MET A 199 1.75 -12.17 15.33
C MET A 199 1.16 -11.32 16.46
N TYR A 200 1.53 -11.59 17.73
CA TYR A 200 1.15 -10.73 18.85
C TYR A 200 1.78 -9.34 18.74
N VAL A 201 3.06 -9.26 18.40
CA VAL A 201 3.74 -7.98 18.17
C VAL A 201 3.08 -7.20 17.03
N ILE A 202 2.72 -7.82 15.91
CA ILE A 202 1.97 -7.18 14.81
C ILE A 202 0.66 -6.60 15.34
N ARG A 203 -0.12 -7.39 16.08
CA ARG A 203 -1.39 -6.93 16.68
C ARG A 203 -1.18 -5.71 17.57
N ASP A 204 -0.19 -5.77 18.45
CA ASP A 204 0.06 -4.73 19.44
C ASP A 204 0.62 -3.45 18.79
N ILE A 205 1.39 -3.56 17.69
CA ILE A 205 1.80 -2.43 16.86
C ILE A 205 0.59 -1.78 16.16
N VAL A 206 -0.38 -2.58 15.70
CA VAL A 206 -1.61 -2.03 15.11
C VAL A 206 -2.44 -1.29 16.15
N VAL A 207 -2.55 -1.82 17.38
CA VAL A 207 -3.21 -1.12 18.49
C VAL A 207 -2.49 0.20 18.79
N LEU A 208 -1.16 0.18 18.86
CA LEU A 208 -0.35 1.39 19.04
C LEU A 208 -0.61 2.45 17.96
N ARG A 209 -0.70 2.05 16.68
CA ARG A 209 -1.05 2.95 15.58
C ARG A 209 -2.40 3.63 15.81
N ASP A 210 -3.40 2.85 16.19
CA ASP A 210 -4.75 3.37 16.40
C ASP A 210 -4.82 4.30 17.62
N GLU A 211 -4.06 4.02 18.66
CA GLU A 211 -3.87 4.93 19.82
C GLU A 211 -3.22 6.27 19.39
N ILE A 212 -2.13 6.22 18.61
CA ILE A 212 -1.44 7.43 18.13
C ILE A 212 -2.40 8.31 17.34
N ARG A 213 -3.22 7.73 16.47
CA ARG A 213 -4.24 8.46 15.70
C ARG A 213 -5.24 9.17 16.59
N THR A 214 -5.68 8.56 17.68
CA THR A 214 -6.63 9.18 18.62
C THR A 214 -5.99 10.27 19.48
N GLN A 215 -4.67 10.27 19.66
CA GLN A 215 -3.91 11.20 20.49
C GLN A 215 -3.34 12.42 19.75
N GLY A 216 -3.76 12.67 18.52
CA GLY A 216 -3.36 13.86 17.76
C GLY A 216 -2.49 13.57 16.53
N ASP A 217 -2.23 12.30 16.24
CA ASP A 217 -1.65 11.84 14.97
C ASP A 217 -0.29 12.48 14.59
N LEU A 218 0.54 12.79 15.58
CA LEU A 218 1.85 13.40 15.38
C LEU A 218 2.86 12.46 14.69
N VAL A 219 2.65 11.15 14.81
CA VAL A 219 3.50 10.12 14.21
C VAL A 219 2.66 9.25 13.30
N LYS A 220 3.14 9.04 12.07
CA LYS A 220 2.57 8.07 11.14
C LYS A 220 3.30 6.75 11.28
N LEU A 221 2.58 5.69 11.57
CA LEU A 221 3.06 4.31 11.44
C LEU A 221 2.84 3.92 9.96
N SER A 222 3.79 4.38 9.12
CA SER A 222 3.60 4.46 7.67
C SER A 222 3.57 3.10 7.01
N ALA A 223 4.37 2.15 7.51
CA ALA A 223 4.44 0.81 6.92
C ALA A 223 4.69 -0.27 7.96
N LEU A 224 4.12 -1.44 7.72
CA LEU A 224 4.35 -2.68 8.47
C LEU A 224 4.31 -3.86 7.51
N GLU A 225 5.43 -4.58 7.38
CA GLU A 225 5.57 -5.73 6.49
C GLU A 225 6.23 -6.90 7.23
N GLU A 226 5.74 -8.11 6.99
CA GLU A 226 6.24 -9.35 7.59
C GLU A 226 6.77 -10.30 6.50
N PHE A 227 7.87 -10.97 6.79
CA PHE A 227 8.41 -12.05 5.96
C PHE A 227 8.57 -13.33 6.79
N GLY A 228 7.83 -14.36 6.43
CA GLY A 228 7.95 -15.66 7.05
C GLY A 228 9.22 -16.42 6.63
N ILE A 229 9.52 -17.49 7.37
CA ILE A 229 10.76 -18.28 7.25
C ILE A 229 11.08 -18.72 5.82
N LYS A 230 10.08 -19.12 5.03
CA LYS A 230 10.32 -19.58 3.65
C LYS A 230 10.81 -18.45 2.75
N TYR A 231 10.32 -17.22 2.98
CA TYR A 231 10.80 -16.06 2.28
C TYR A 231 12.22 -15.70 2.73
N VAL A 232 12.47 -15.65 4.04
CA VAL A 232 13.78 -15.42 4.65
C VAL A 232 14.84 -16.36 4.06
N GLN A 233 14.53 -17.65 3.97
CA GLN A 233 15.40 -18.66 3.34
C GLN A 233 15.62 -18.40 1.85
N ALA A 234 14.55 -18.08 1.11
CA ALA A 234 14.61 -17.95 -0.34
C ALA A 234 15.43 -16.75 -0.81
N ILE A 235 15.44 -15.64 -0.04
CA ILE A 235 16.28 -14.47 -0.34
C ILE A 235 17.72 -14.62 0.13
N GLY A 236 18.04 -15.63 0.97
CA GLY A 236 19.33 -15.74 1.63
C GLY A 236 19.53 -14.60 2.64
N TYR A 237 18.51 -14.32 3.43
CA TYR A 237 18.50 -13.21 4.39
C TYR A 237 19.72 -13.23 5.31
N SER A 238 20.37 -12.09 5.42
CA SER A 238 21.49 -11.90 6.35
C SER A 238 20.95 -11.38 7.68
N LYS A 239 20.87 -12.27 8.68
CA LYS A 239 20.41 -11.90 10.01
C LYS A 239 21.29 -10.85 10.66
N LYS A 240 20.71 -9.97 11.42
CA LYS A 240 21.38 -8.89 12.16
C LYS A 240 21.67 -9.29 13.60
N SER A 241 20.81 -10.13 14.19
CA SER A 241 20.96 -10.56 15.58
C SER A 241 22.22 -11.39 15.82
N HIS A 242 22.96 -11.02 16.85
CA HIS A 242 24.02 -11.83 17.46
C HIS A 242 23.57 -12.55 18.74
N LYS A 243 22.33 -12.29 19.20
CA LYS A 243 21.74 -12.82 20.41
C LYS A 243 21.21 -14.25 20.24
N PHE A 244 20.74 -14.56 19.03
CA PHE A 244 20.10 -15.85 18.75
C PHE A 244 20.85 -16.64 17.68
N ASP A 245 20.84 -17.98 17.81
CA ASP A 245 21.36 -18.89 16.81
C ASP A 245 20.34 -19.15 15.69
N GLY A 246 20.84 -19.62 14.53
CA GLY A 246 20.01 -19.92 13.37
C GLY A 246 19.55 -18.71 12.59
N ILE A 247 18.55 -18.91 11.73
CA ILE A 247 17.91 -17.87 10.93
C ILE A 247 16.59 -17.46 11.58
N PRO A 248 16.15 -16.19 11.43
CA PRO A 248 14.84 -15.79 11.94
C PRO A 248 13.72 -16.55 11.24
N ILE A 249 12.69 -16.90 12.02
CA ILE A 249 11.47 -17.54 11.50
C ILE A 249 10.49 -16.53 10.94
N SER A 250 10.61 -15.29 11.38
CA SER A 250 9.85 -14.15 10.91
C SER A 250 10.69 -12.88 11.08
N VAL A 251 10.56 -11.95 10.13
CA VAL A 251 11.17 -10.62 10.15
C VAL A 251 10.07 -9.59 9.89
N LEU A 252 9.95 -8.60 10.76
CA LEU A 252 9.07 -7.45 10.55
C LEU A 252 9.90 -6.22 10.21
N ILE A 253 9.46 -5.48 9.18
CA ILE A 253 9.94 -4.12 8.91
C ILE A 253 8.81 -3.15 9.27
N VAL A 254 9.14 -2.18 10.12
CA VAL A 254 8.21 -1.14 10.58
C VAL A 254 8.80 0.21 10.26
N GLN A 255 8.02 1.07 9.61
CA GLN A 255 8.42 2.45 9.34
C GLN A 255 7.51 3.42 10.05
N LEU A 256 8.12 4.40 10.72
CA LEU A 256 7.45 5.53 11.35
C LEU A 256 8.00 6.83 10.77
N ASP A 257 7.09 7.78 10.54
CA ASP A 257 7.42 9.10 10.02
C ASP A 257 6.74 10.18 10.87
N SER A 258 7.40 11.33 11.07
CA SER A 258 6.87 12.44 11.88
C SER A 258 7.46 13.78 11.47
N ALA A 259 6.71 14.85 11.76
CA ALA A 259 7.24 16.21 11.77
C ALA A 259 7.95 16.56 13.09
N ASP A 260 7.73 15.76 14.15
CA ASP A 260 8.26 15.93 15.49
C ASP A 260 9.21 14.78 15.85
N GLU A 261 10.49 15.07 16.06
CA GLU A 261 11.51 14.06 16.30
C GLU A 261 11.36 13.41 17.70
N ASP A 262 10.92 14.17 18.70
CA ASP A 262 10.73 13.65 20.08
C ASP A 262 9.52 12.71 20.13
N ALA A 263 8.43 13.07 19.44
CA ALA A 263 7.26 12.19 19.29
C ALA A 263 7.64 10.90 18.55
N LEU A 264 8.43 11.02 17.48
CA LEU A 264 8.94 9.86 16.73
C LEU A 264 9.79 8.94 17.60
N PHE A 265 10.74 9.50 18.36
CA PHE A 265 11.57 8.73 19.29
C PHE A 265 10.72 8.01 20.35
N THR A 266 9.73 8.69 20.90
CA THR A 266 8.80 8.10 21.87
C THR A 266 8.04 6.92 21.27
N ALA A 267 7.54 7.04 20.04
CA ALA A 267 6.84 5.97 19.35
C ALA A 267 7.75 4.76 19.05
N VAL A 268 9.01 5.02 18.67
CA VAL A 268 10.02 3.95 18.49
C VAL A 268 10.26 3.21 19.80
N CYS A 269 10.43 3.92 20.92
CA CYS A 269 10.60 3.30 22.24
C CYS A 269 9.41 2.41 22.58
N ARG A 270 8.18 2.84 22.32
CA ARG A 270 6.97 2.03 22.58
C ARG A 270 6.97 0.72 21.77
N ILE A 271 7.46 0.72 20.52
CA ILE A 271 7.60 -0.52 19.73
C ILE A 271 8.66 -1.44 20.35
N VAL A 272 9.79 -0.89 20.78
CA VAL A 272 10.85 -1.67 21.44
C VAL A 272 10.33 -2.26 22.76
N ASP A 273 9.52 -1.52 23.52
CA ASP A 273 8.89 -2.02 24.75
C ASP A 273 7.91 -3.16 24.46
N ILE A 274 7.10 -3.07 23.39
CA ILE A 274 6.25 -4.17 22.93
C ILE A 274 7.09 -5.42 22.66
N CYS A 275 8.20 -5.28 21.95
CA CYS A 275 9.11 -6.39 21.66
C CYS A 275 9.73 -6.97 22.92
N SER A 276 10.06 -6.14 23.91
CA SER A 276 10.70 -6.56 25.18
C SER A 276 9.85 -7.48 26.04
N ALA A 277 8.55 -7.57 25.77
CA ALA A 277 7.65 -8.54 26.43
C ALA A 277 7.89 -9.99 25.97
N TYR A 278 8.70 -10.22 24.93
CA TYR A 278 8.95 -11.52 24.33
C TYR A 278 10.45 -11.84 24.35
N ASP A 279 10.80 -13.09 24.68
CA ASP A 279 12.18 -13.56 24.85
C ASP A 279 12.86 -14.02 23.55
N ASN A 280 12.11 -14.10 22.46
CA ASN A 280 12.56 -14.64 21.17
C ASN A 280 12.63 -13.61 20.05
N VAL A 281 12.67 -12.33 20.39
CA VAL A 281 12.78 -11.23 19.42
C VAL A 281 14.04 -10.41 19.68
N ASP A 282 14.63 -9.92 18.59
CA ASP A 282 15.68 -8.89 18.60
C ASP A 282 15.25 -7.74 17.70
N SER A 283 15.51 -6.51 18.13
CA SER A 283 15.04 -5.29 17.46
C SER A 283 16.19 -4.38 17.08
N PHE A 284 16.17 -3.89 15.85
CA PHE A 284 17.16 -3.00 15.28
C PHE A 284 16.47 -1.76 14.74
N VAL A 285 17.02 -0.60 15.07
CA VAL A 285 16.57 0.69 14.53
C VAL A 285 17.65 1.16 13.56
N ALA A 286 17.27 1.44 12.32
CA ALA A 286 18.22 1.94 11.33
C ALA A 286 18.87 3.24 11.81
N SER A 287 20.19 3.29 11.78
CA SER A 287 20.98 4.44 12.20
C SER A 287 20.87 5.63 11.24
N ASP A 288 20.64 5.34 9.97
CA ASP A 288 20.52 6.30 8.89
C ASP A 288 19.65 5.78 7.74
N ALA A 289 19.47 6.62 6.72
CA ALA A 289 18.67 6.28 5.54
C ALA A 289 19.27 5.13 4.71
N ALA A 290 20.59 4.95 4.71
CA ALA A 290 21.24 3.88 3.96
C ALA A 290 20.97 2.52 4.61
N GLU A 291 21.01 2.44 5.94
CA GLU A 291 20.65 1.21 6.67
C GLU A 291 19.14 0.92 6.54
N ALA A 292 18.29 1.94 6.58
CA ALA A 292 16.86 1.79 6.33
C ALA A 292 16.58 1.19 4.94
N GLU A 293 17.30 1.64 3.90
CA GLU A 293 17.20 1.07 2.55
C GLU A 293 17.63 -0.40 2.50
N VAL A 294 18.65 -0.80 3.28
CA VAL A 294 19.05 -2.21 3.40
C VAL A 294 17.90 -3.06 3.96
N PHE A 295 17.17 -2.56 4.99
CA PHE A 295 16.01 -3.28 5.52
C PHE A 295 14.90 -3.44 4.47
N TRP A 296 14.61 -2.39 3.71
CA TRP A 296 13.62 -2.42 2.65
C TRP A 296 14.06 -3.23 1.42
N HIS A 297 15.37 -3.28 1.12
CA HIS A 297 15.90 -4.06 0.01
C HIS A 297 15.52 -5.54 0.11
N ASP A 298 15.61 -6.12 1.30
CA ASP A 298 15.21 -7.51 1.55
C ASP A 298 13.75 -7.75 1.17
N ARG A 299 12.87 -6.78 1.42
CA ARG A 299 11.44 -6.82 1.03
C ARG A 299 11.23 -6.77 -0.49
N HIS A 300 12.03 -6.00 -1.21
CA HIS A 300 11.89 -5.82 -2.65
C HIS A 300 12.33 -7.03 -3.47
N GLN A 301 12.97 -8.04 -2.87
CA GLN A 301 13.42 -9.26 -3.58
C GLN A 301 12.29 -10.25 -3.93
N LEU A 302 11.05 -9.99 -3.53
CA LEU A 302 9.90 -10.89 -3.75
C LEU A 302 9.76 -11.35 -5.22
N SER A 303 9.91 -10.44 -6.17
CA SER A 303 9.84 -10.75 -7.60
C SER A 303 11.04 -11.56 -8.10
N ALA A 304 12.21 -11.45 -7.45
CA ALA A 304 13.39 -12.23 -7.82
C ALA A 304 13.27 -13.71 -7.42
N ILE A 305 12.55 -14.00 -6.34
CA ILE A 305 12.30 -15.37 -5.87
C ILE A 305 11.50 -16.17 -6.91
N ALA A 306 10.53 -15.53 -7.56
CA ALA A 306 9.74 -16.16 -8.60
C ALA A 306 10.60 -16.71 -9.76
N LYS A 307 11.76 -16.10 -10.02
CA LYS A 307 12.71 -16.54 -11.04
C LYS A 307 13.63 -17.67 -10.59
N ARG A 308 13.76 -17.87 -9.27
CA ARG A 308 14.66 -18.90 -8.67
C ARG A 308 13.94 -20.22 -8.39
N THR A 309 12.60 -20.24 -8.39
CA THR A 309 11.81 -21.46 -8.19
C THR A 309 11.52 -22.10 -9.55
N SER A 310 11.81 -23.39 -9.68
CA SER A 310 11.40 -24.21 -10.81
C SER A 310 9.91 -24.51 -10.68
N GLY A 311 9.10 -24.19 -11.69
CA GLY A 311 7.69 -24.51 -11.74
C GLY A 311 6.75 -23.31 -11.88
N PHE A 312 5.46 -23.58 -11.82
CA PHE A 312 4.40 -22.58 -11.89
C PHE A 312 4.25 -21.88 -10.53
N LYS A 313 4.29 -20.55 -10.52
CA LYS A 313 4.03 -19.75 -9.33
C LYS A 313 2.59 -19.28 -9.36
N LEU A 314 1.81 -19.69 -8.36
CA LEU A 314 0.49 -19.14 -8.07
C LEU A 314 0.64 -18.22 -6.85
N ASN A 315 0.16 -16.98 -7.00
CA ASN A 315 0.02 -16.06 -5.88
C ASN A 315 -1.44 -16.09 -5.44
N GLU A 316 -1.64 -16.36 -4.15
CA GLU A 316 -2.94 -16.29 -3.51
C GLU A 316 -2.83 -15.31 -2.34
N ASP A 317 -3.72 -14.31 -2.32
CA ASP A 317 -3.83 -13.37 -1.23
C ASP A 317 -4.96 -13.81 -0.31
N ILE A 318 -4.65 -13.94 0.98
CA ILE A 318 -5.64 -14.22 2.01
C ILE A 318 -5.70 -13.05 2.98
N VAL A 319 -6.89 -12.75 3.48
CA VAL A 319 -7.11 -11.68 4.44
C VAL A 319 -7.60 -12.29 5.75
N ILE A 320 -6.90 -12.00 6.83
CA ILE A 320 -7.17 -12.56 8.17
C ILE A 320 -7.43 -11.40 9.13
N PRO A 321 -8.53 -11.42 9.91
CA PRO A 321 -8.76 -10.43 10.95
C PRO A 321 -7.63 -10.42 11.98
N LEU A 322 -7.16 -9.22 12.35
CA LEU A 322 -6.02 -9.05 13.26
C LEU A 322 -6.17 -9.79 14.59
N GLY A 323 -7.40 -9.86 15.12
CA GLY A 323 -7.67 -10.53 16.39
C GLY A 323 -7.39 -12.03 16.41
N VAL A 324 -7.39 -12.69 15.24
CA VAL A 324 -7.17 -14.15 15.10
C VAL A 324 -5.84 -14.51 14.43
N ILE A 325 -5.05 -13.54 14.01
CA ILE A 325 -3.72 -13.80 13.41
C ILE A 325 -2.83 -14.69 14.30
N PRO A 326 -2.78 -14.54 15.64
CA PRO A 326 -1.94 -15.37 16.48
C PRO A 326 -2.40 -16.83 16.60
N GLU A 327 -3.63 -17.16 16.23
CA GLU A 327 -4.22 -18.50 16.31
C GLU A 327 -3.97 -19.32 15.03
#